data_f6d96d13b15d4224af5cff9fa3137278
#
_entry.id   f6d96d13b15d4224af5cff9fa3137278
#
_cell.length_a   1.000
_cell.length_b   1.000
_cell.length_c   1.000
_cell.angle_alpha   90.00
_cell.angle_beta   90.00
_cell.angle_gamma   90.00
#
_symmetry.space_group_name_H-M   'P 1'
#
loop_
_entity.id
_entity.type
_entity.pdbx_description
1 polymer ?
#
loop_
_entity_poly.entity_id
_entity_poly.type
_entity_poly.pdbx_seq_one_letter_code
_entity_poly.pdbx_strand_id
1 'polypeptide(L)'
;MYNDLERQIVVARCIFSKMPDALFDAYLNPLIHDVGNWPFQTCDDITYGTDWYRLFCVVSMHELASCSWTLGSFTPTFTNITQQSLGDINQLLQNYNGTLPRLFRNYDYDYCRASTAYHTKELKEKGSFTQPVVLYPINGKFHVMDGNHRIAATLLLSTLGQTFSIPAWVAKV
;
A
#
# COMPACT_ATOMS: atom_id res chain seq x y z
N MET A 1 -27.38 17.97 6.49
CA MET A 1 -26.19 18.03 7.37
C MET A 1 -25.31 16.87 6.92
N TYR A 2 -24.18 17.15 6.25
CA TYR A 2 -23.28 16.09 5.84
C TYR A 2 -22.76 15.36 7.10
N ASN A 3 -22.76 14.05 7.07
CA ASN A 3 -22.05 13.24 8.06
C ASN A 3 -20.58 13.69 8.07
N ASP A 4 -19.92 13.67 9.22
CA ASP A 4 -18.52 14.08 9.34
C ASP A 4 -17.61 13.31 8.38
N LEU A 5 -17.88 12.03 8.17
CA LEU A 5 -17.17 11.16 7.23
C LEU A 5 -17.34 11.61 5.77
N GLU A 6 -18.57 11.94 5.34
CA GLU A 6 -18.81 12.44 3.98
C GLU A 6 -18.05 13.74 3.72
N ARG A 7 -17.98 14.63 4.72
CA ARG A 7 -17.19 15.85 4.64
C ARG A 7 -15.70 15.54 4.50
N GLN A 8 -15.18 14.58 5.26
CA GLN A 8 -13.79 14.15 5.17
C GLN A 8 -13.45 13.63 3.78
N ILE A 9 -14.31 12.80 3.19
CA ILE A 9 -14.13 12.28 1.83
C ILE A 9 -14.10 13.42 0.80
N VAL A 10 -15.03 14.38 0.89
CA VAL A 10 -15.08 15.53 -0.02
C VAL A 10 -13.79 16.35 0.06
N VAL A 11 -13.31 16.64 1.27
CA VAL A 11 -12.06 17.40 1.47
C VAL A 11 -10.86 16.61 0.92
N ALA A 12 -10.79 15.32 1.19
CA ALA A 12 -9.71 14.48 0.66
C ALA A 12 -9.73 14.46 -0.89
N ARG A 13 -10.90 14.36 -1.51
CA ARG A 13 -11.05 14.46 -2.97
C ARG A 13 -10.52 15.79 -3.53
N CYS A 14 -10.79 16.90 -2.83
CA CYS A 14 -10.27 18.20 -3.24
C CYS A 14 -8.74 18.26 -3.15
N ILE A 15 -8.15 17.72 -2.08
CA ILE A 15 -6.69 17.66 -1.88
C ILE A 15 -6.04 16.79 -2.96
N PHE A 16 -6.58 15.59 -3.19
CA PHE A 16 -6.05 14.62 -4.16
C PHE A 16 -6.74 14.71 -5.53
N SER A 17 -7.01 15.92 -6.01
CA SER A 17 -7.74 16.16 -7.26
C SER A 17 -7.09 15.56 -8.52
N LYS A 18 -5.78 15.26 -8.46
CA LYS A 18 -5.04 14.59 -9.55
C LYS A 18 -5.08 13.06 -9.46
N MET A 19 -5.59 12.51 -8.34
CA MET A 19 -5.70 11.07 -8.17
C MET A 19 -6.92 10.55 -8.92
N PRO A 20 -6.78 9.54 -9.79
CA PRO A 20 -7.92 8.93 -10.46
C PRO A 20 -8.97 8.41 -9.47
N ASP A 21 -10.25 8.53 -9.82
CA ASP A 21 -11.36 8.09 -8.96
C ASP A 21 -11.22 6.62 -8.53
N ALA A 22 -10.87 5.75 -9.48
CA ALA A 22 -10.67 4.33 -9.19
C ALA A 22 -9.54 4.07 -8.17
N LEU A 23 -8.47 4.86 -8.21
CA LEU A 23 -7.39 4.77 -7.23
C LEU A 23 -7.84 5.34 -5.88
N PHE A 24 -8.47 6.50 -5.87
CA PHE A 24 -8.96 7.10 -4.64
C PHE A 24 -9.94 6.16 -3.91
N ASP A 25 -10.90 5.59 -4.62
CA ASP A 25 -11.91 4.70 -4.05
C ASP A 25 -11.32 3.36 -3.56
N ALA A 26 -10.28 2.86 -4.21
CA ALA A 26 -9.62 1.61 -3.82
C ALA A 26 -8.58 1.79 -2.70
N TYR A 27 -7.96 2.98 -2.57
CA TYR A 27 -6.84 3.22 -1.67
C TYR A 27 -7.15 4.20 -0.53
N LEU A 28 -7.47 5.46 -0.84
CA LEU A 28 -7.66 6.49 0.21
C LEU A 28 -9.03 6.42 0.88
N ASN A 29 -10.08 6.16 0.14
CA ASN A 29 -11.43 6.13 0.68
C ASN A 29 -11.59 5.06 1.79
N PRO A 30 -11.13 3.80 1.63
CA PRO A 30 -11.12 2.83 2.71
C PRO A 30 -10.32 3.28 3.93
N LEU A 31 -9.15 3.91 3.73
CA LEU A 31 -8.32 4.42 4.83
C LEU A 31 -9.02 5.53 5.61
N ILE A 32 -9.74 6.43 4.94
CA ILE A 32 -10.53 7.48 5.60
C ILE A 32 -11.64 6.84 6.48
N HIS A 33 -12.28 5.79 6.00
CA HIS A 33 -13.29 5.05 6.76
C HIS A 33 -12.71 4.32 7.97
N ASP A 34 -11.58 3.67 7.81
CA ASP A 34 -10.98 2.81 8.83
C ASP A 34 -10.24 3.60 9.92
N VAL A 35 -9.49 4.62 9.51
CA VAL A 35 -8.68 5.43 10.43
C VAL A 35 -9.50 6.57 11.06
N GLY A 36 -10.41 7.17 10.31
CA GLY A 36 -11.16 8.36 10.75
C GLY A 36 -10.25 9.58 10.98
N ASN A 37 -10.82 10.66 11.48
CA ASN A 37 -10.08 11.88 11.84
C ASN A 37 -9.07 12.32 10.80
N TRP A 38 -9.49 12.38 9.53
CA TRP A 38 -8.65 12.82 8.42
C TRP A 38 -7.91 14.10 8.81
N PRO A 39 -6.60 14.18 8.59
CA PRO A 39 -5.83 15.37 8.91
C PRO A 39 -6.26 16.52 7.99
N PHE A 40 -7.17 17.35 8.47
CA PHE A 40 -7.59 18.57 7.78
C PHE A 40 -6.56 19.71 7.86
N GLN A 41 -5.45 19.46 8.48
CA GLN A 41 -4.41 20.45 8.70
C GLN A 41 -3.47 20.51 7.50
N THR A 42 -2.94 21.70 7.27
CA THR A 42 -1.99 21.97 6.20
C THR A 42 -0.75 21.10 6.34
N CYS A 43 -0.07 20.86 5.23
CA CYS A 43 1.09 19.95 5.13
C CYS A 43 2.24 20.22 6.12
N ASP A 44 2.24 21.37 6.78
CA ASP A 44 3.27 21.78 7.73
C ASP A 44 2.98 21.33 9.17
N ASP A 45 1.79 20.82 9.44
CA ASP A 45 1.39 20.41 10.78
C ASP A 45 1.46 18.88 10.90
N ILE A 46 2.56 18.39 11.45
CA ILE A 46 2.91 16.97 11.62
C ILE A 46 2.10 16.30 12.75
N THR A 47 0.96 16.81 13.11
CA THR A 47 0.04 16.16 14.05
C THR A 47 -0.93 15.21 13.33
N TYR A 48 -0.39 14.37 12.45
CA TYR A 48 -1.12 13.18 12.02
C TYR A 48 -1.35 12.28 13.24
N GLY A 49 -2.58 11.81 13.45
CA GLY A 49 -2.77 10.66 14.33
C GLY A 49 -1.81 9.54 13.90
N THR A 50 -1.44 8.66 14.81
CA THR A 50 -0.39 7.65 14.63
C THR A 50 -0.52 6.85 13.32
N ASP A 51 -1.76 6.57 12.88
CA ASP A 51 -2.01 5.78 11.69
C ASP A 51 -1.81 6.58 10.40
N TRP A 52 -2.19 7.87 10.39
CA TRP A 52 -1.91 8.77 9.27
C TRP A 52 -0.43 9.08 9.13
N TYR A 53 0.30 9.19 10.26
CA TYR A 53 1.75 9.32 10.24
C TYR A 53 2.42 8.13 9.55
N ARG A 54 1.98 6.90 9.83
CA ARG A 54 2.51 5.70 9.17
C ARG A 54 2.32 5.74 7.66
N LEU A 55 1.21 6.28 7.19
CA LEU A 55 0.91 6.41 5.77
C LEU A 55 1.80 7.45 5.08
N PHE A 56 2.05 8.59 5.74
CA PHE A 56 2.73 9.74 5.15
C PHE A 56 4.17 9.95 5.64
N CYS A 57 4.74 9.01 6.39
CA CYS A 57 6.11 9.15 6.90
C CYS A 57 7.20 9.03 5.82
N VAL A 58 6.91 8.40 4.70
CA VAL A 58 7.85 8.21 3.59
C VAL A 58 7.56 9.16 2.45
N VAL A 59 6.29 9.31 2.12
CA VAL A 59 5.80 10.23 1.09
C VAL A 59 4.81 11.17 1.77
N SER A 60 5.13 12.46 1.80
CA SER A 60 4.24 13.43 2.43
C SER A 60 2.90 13.54 1.71
N MET A 61 1.88 13.97 2.41
CA MET A 61 0.56 14.23 1.82
C MET A 61 0.66 15.22 0.64
N HIS A 62 1.51 16.25 0.76
CA HIS A 62 1.72 17.25 -0.29
C HIS A 62 2.33 16.63 -1.55
N GLU A 63 3.37 15.81 -1.40
CA GLU A 63 3.98 15.09 -2.51
C GLU A 63 2.96 14.17 -3.18
N LEU A 64 2.23 13.37 -2.40
CA LEU A 64 1.22 12.46 -2.92
C LEU A 64 0.09 13.19 -3.66
N ALA A 65 -0.37 14.33 -3.13
CA ALA A 65 -1.40 15.16 -3.74
C ALA A 65 -0.94 15.84 -5.04
N SER A 66 0.36 16.09 -5.19
CA SER A 66 0.93 16.71 -6.39
C SER A 66 1.11 15.73 -7.55
N CYS A 67 1.15 14.41 -7.28
CA CYS A 67 1.39 13.38 -8.26
C CYS A 67 0.26 13.20 -9.26
N SER A 68 0.60 12.91 -10.49
CA SER A 68 -0.29 12.21 -11.41
C SER A 68 -0.05 10.70 -11.33
N TRP A 69 -0.98 9.91 -11.85
CA TRP A 69 -0.97 8.45 -11.67
C TRP A 69 -1.18 7.72 -12.98
N THR A 70 -0.51 6.61 -13.14
CA THR A 70 -0.68 5.72 -14.31
C THR A 70 -0.96 4.32 -13.82
N LEU A 71 -2.01 3.70 -14.37
CA LEU A 71 -2.24 2.28 -14.21
C LEU A 71 -1.41 1.52 -15.26
N GLY A 72 -0.64 0.54 -14.79
CA GLY A 72 0.22 -0.27 -15.62
C GLY A 72 0.50 -1.63 -15.01
N SER A 73 1.54 -2.28 -15.48
CA SER A 73 2.03 -3.55 -14.97
C SER A 73 3.36 -3.36 -14.24
N PHE A 74 3.54 -4.09 -13.16
CA PHE A 74 4.75 -4.09 -12.35
C PHE A 74 5.20 -5.53 -12.08
N THR A 75 6.48 -5.80 -12.28
CA THR A 75 7.10 -7.08 -11.92
C THR A 75 7.98 -6.86 -10.69
N PRO A 76 7.50 -7.23 -9.48
CA PRO A 76 8.27 -7.05 -8.26
C PRO A 76 9.52 -7.91 -8.24
N THR A 77 10.62 -7.29 -7.78
CA THR A 77 11.87 -7.98 -7.47
C THR A 77 12.43 -7.42 -6.17
N PHE A 78 13.29 -8.17 -5.47
CA PHE A 78 13.97 -7.67 -4.27
C PHE A 78 14.88 -6.47 -4.54
N THR A 79 15.22 -6.19 -5.78
CA THR A 79 16.12 -5.08 -6.17
C THR A 79 15.40 -3.81 -6.59
N ASN A 80 14.14 -3.90 -7.04
CA ASN A 80 13.37 -2.74 -7.50
C ASN A 80 12.38 -2.16 -6.47
N ILE A 81 12.39 -2.69 -5.24
CA ILE A 81 11.59 -2.22 -4.12
C ILE A 81 12.50 -1.51 -3.11
N THR A 82 12.01 -0.44 -2.47
CA THR A 82 12.77 0.29 -1.46
C THR A 82 13.07 -0.57 -0.24
N GLN A 83 14.17 -0.28 0.45
CA GLN A 83 14.58 -1.02 1.64
C GLN A 83 13.51 -1.01 2.75
N GLN A 84 12.80 0.10 2.89
CA GLN A 84 11.72 0.22 3.87
C GLN A 84 10.56 -0.73 3.55
N SER A 85 10.06 -0.71 2.32
CA SER A 85 9.00 -1.64 1.91
C SER A 85 9.45 -3.10 1.97
N LEU A 86 10.72 -3.38 1.65
CA LEU A 86 11.29 -4.72 1.81
C LEU A 86 11.33 -5.18 3.27
N GLY A 87 11.52 -4.26 4.22
CA GLY A 87 11.44 -4.57 5.65
C GLY A 87 10.08 -5.15 6.02
N ASP A 88 9.01 -4.46 5.65
CA ASP A 88 7.63 -4.91 5.90
C ASP A 88 7.31 -6.21 5.15
N ILE A 89 7.69 -6.29 3.89
CA ILE A 89 7.47 -7.48 3.05
C ILE A 89 8.21 -8.70 3.59
N ASN A 90 9.46 -8.54 4.05
CA ASN A 90 10.23 -9.62 4.66
C ASN A 90 9.60 -10.13 5.96
N GLN A 91 8.99 -9.24 6.77
CA GLN A 91 8.21 -9.67 7.93
C GLN A 91 7.02 -10.54 7.53
N LEU A 92 6.30 -10.17 6.47
CA LEU A 92 5.19 -10.98 5.94
C LEU A 92 5.68 -12.34 5.45
N LEU A 93 6.80 -12.40 4.72
CA LEU A 93 7.39 -13.65 4.24
C LEU A 93 7.87 -14.54 5.39
N GLN A 94 8.54 -13.98 6.40
CA GLN A 94 8.97 -14.70 7.60
C GLN A 94 7.77 -15.23 8.38
N ASN A 95 6.71 -14.41 8.52
CA ASN A 95 5.48 -14.85 9.18
C ASN A 95 4.78 -15.98 8.41
N TYR A 96 4.71 -15.87 7.08
CA TYR A 96 4.17 -16.93 6.24
C TYR A 96 4.93 -18.25 6.41
N ASN A 97 6.25 -18.19 6.47
CA ASN A 97 7.14 -19.35 6.66
C ASN A 97 7.24 -19.84 8.12
N GLY A 98 6.59 -19.14 9.06
CA GLY A 98 6.64 -19.49 10.49
C GLY A 98 7.96 -19.17 11.19
N THR A 99 8.82 -18.34 10.60
CA THR A 99 10.14 -17.96 11.13
C THR A 99 10.14 -16.59 11.82
N LEU A 100 9.08 -15.80 11.73
CA LEU A 100 8.97 -14.52 12.42
C LEU A 100 8.80 -14.72 13.93
N PRO A 101 9.69 -14.14 14.77
CA PRO A 101 9.52 -14.20 16.21
C PRO A 101 8.24 -13.50 16.67
N ARG A 102 7.49 -14.11 17.61
CA ARG A 102 6.26 -13.51 18.17
C ARG A 102 6.58 -12.45 19.24
N LEU A 103 7.33 -11.42 18.87
CA LEU A 103 7.77 -10.34 19.77
C LEU A 103 6.92 -9.06 19.65
N PHE A 104 6.17 -8.93 18.58
CA PHE A 104 5.39 -7.73 18.28
C PHE A 104 3.98 -7.85 18.85
N ARG A 105 3.67 -7.14 19.95
CA ARG A 105 2.38 -7.25 20.66
C ARG A 105 1.16 -6.88 19.81
N ASN A 106 1.32 -5.95 18.87
CA ASN A 106 0.24 -5.42 18.04
C ASN A 106 0.26 -5.95 16.60
N TYR A 107 1.05 -6.99 16.33
CA TYR A 107 1.11 -7.61 15.01
C TYR A 107 0.14 -8.79 14.94
N ASP A 108 -0.82 -8.72 14.03
CA ASP A 108 -1.77 -9.81 13.81
C ASP A 108 -1.14 -10.90 12.91
N TYR A 109 -0.45 -11.83 13.55
CA TYR A 109 0.27 -12.92 12.87
C TYR A 109 -0.63 -13.80 12.03
N ASP A 110 -1.82 -14.09 12.54
CA ASP A 110 -2.73 -15.04 11.88
C ASP A 110 -3.40 -14.37 10.68
N TYR A 111 -3.84 -13.12 10.81
CA TYR A 111 -4.37 -12.34 9.70
C TYR A 111 -3.32 -12.15 8.59
N CYS A 112 -2.10 -11.72 8.94
CA CYS A 112 -1.04 -11.49 7.95
C CYS A 112 -0.65 -12.77 7.21
N ARG A 113 -0.60 -13.91 7.91
CA ARG A 113 -0.33 -15.22 7.29
C ARG A 113 -1.45 -15.62 6.34
N ALA A 114 -2.71 -15.51 6.79
CA ALA A 114 -3.89 -15.85 5.99
C ALA A 114 -4.00 -14.97 4.74
N SER A 115 -3.74 -13.66 4.87
CA SER A 115 -3.78 -12.71 3.76
C SER A 115 -2.69 -13.01 2.73
N THR A 116 -1.46 -13.28 3.15
CA THR A 116 -0.37 -13.67 2.23
C THR A 116 -0.67 -14.99 1.53
N ALA A 117 -1.23 -15.98 2.25
CA ALA A 117 -1.65 -17.26 1.67
C ALA A 117 -2.76 -17.08 0.65
N TYR A 118 -3.76 -16.26 0.96
CA TYR A 118 -4.87 -15.94 0.05
C TYR A 118 -4.36 -15.35 -1.27
N HIS A 119 -3.50 -14.33 -1.21
CA HIS A 119 -2.96 -13.69 -2.41
C HIS A 119 -2.00 -14.60 -3.18
N THR A 120 -1.26 -15.47 -2.49
CA THR A 120 -0.43 -16.49 -3.15
C THR A 120 -1.28 -17.47 -3.96
N LYS A 121 -2.42 -17.92 -3.40
CA LYS A 121 -3.37 -18.77 -4.08
C LYS A 121 -4.03 -18.04 -5.26
N GLU A 122 -4.50 -16.80 -5.03
CA GLU A 122 -5.11 -15.98 -6.08
C GLU A 122 -4.17 -15.81 -7.28
N LEU A 123 -2.90 -15.49 -7.06
CA LEU A 123 -1.92 -15.30 -8.12
C LEU A 123 -1.63 -16.61 -8.88
N LYS A 124 -1.56 -17.74 -8.19
CA LYS A 124 -1.39 -19.05 -8.85
C LYS A 124 -2.60 -19.44 -9.71
N GLU A 125 -3.80 -19.16 -9.25
CA GLU A 125 -5.03 -19.57 -9.94
C GLU A 125 -5.40 -18.61 -11.09
N LYS A 126 -5.21 -17.31 -10.91
CA LYS A 126 -5.66 -16.28 -11.86
C LYS A 126 -4.54 -15.68 -12.71
N GLY A 127 -3.28 -15.87 -12.32
CA GLY A 127 -2.11 -15.28 -12.98
C GLY A 127 -1.94 -13.76 -12.72
N SER A 128 -2.87 -13.14 -12.00
CA SER A 128 -2.83 -11.70 -11.66
C SER A 128 -3.76 -11.40 -10.48
N PHE A 129 -3.65 -10.17 -9.95
CA PHE A 129 -4.57 -9.66 -8.94
C PHE A 129 -5.68 -8.81 -9.56
N THR A 130 -6.86 -8.83 -8.95
CA THR A 130 -7.98 -7.96 -9.35
C THR A 130 -7.72 -6.50 -8.95
N GLN A 131 -7.13 -6.30 -7.77
CA GLN A 131 -6.80 -4.96 -7.28
C GLN A 131 -5.33 -4.62 -7.54
N PRO A 132 -5.03 -3.47 -8.18
CA PRO A 132 -3.67 -2.99 -8.38
C PRO A 132 -2.98 -2.70 -7.04
N VAL A 133 -1.68 -2.88 -6.97
CA VAL A 133 -0.84 -2.32 -5.90
C VAL A 133 -0.61 -0.83 -6.14
N VAL A 134 -0.23 -0.07 -5.11
CA VAL A 134 0.03 1.37 -5.22
C VAL A 134 1.51 1.63 -4.94
N LEU A 135 2.18 2.25 -5.89
CA LEU A 135 3.63 2.41 -5.90
C LEU A 135 4.03 3.88 -6.05
N TYR A 136 5.02 4.29 -5.28
CA TYR A 136 5.65 5.60 -5.38
C TYR A 136 7.15 5.46 -5.70
N PRO A 137 7.66 6.11 -6.78
CA PRO A 137 9.07 6.00 -7.16
C PRO A 137 9.98 6.80 -6.23
N ILE A 138 11.03 6.17 -5.71
CA ILE A 138 12.07 6.81 -4.88
C ILE A 138 13.44 6.31 -5.34
N ASN A 139 14.28 7.19 -5.83
CA ASN A 139 15.67 6.87 -6.21
C ASN A 139 15.81 5.63 -7.10
N GLY A 140 14.97 5.51 -8.12
CA GLY A 140 14.99 4.40 -9.08
C GLY A 140 14.39 3.09 -8.55
N LYS A 141 13.79 3.09 -7.37
CA LYS A 141 13.05 1.98 -6.77
C LYS A 141 11.62 2.38 -6.47
N PHE A 142 10.78 1.42 -6.11
CA PHE A 142 9.39 1.66 -5.75
C PHE A 142 9.15 1.45 -4.25
N HIS A 143 8.59 2.45 -3.61
CA HIS A 143 7.99 2.32 -2.30
C HIS A 143 6.55 1.80 -2.46
N VAL A 144 6.20 0.77 -1.70
CA VAL A 144 4.86 0.18 -1.74
C VAL A 144 3.97 0.94 -0.77
N MET A 145 3.06 1.75 -1.31
CA MET A 145 2.09 2.52 -0.54
C MET A 145 0.92 1.64 -0.09
N ASP A 146 0.48 0.72 -0.95
CA ASP A 146 -0.52 -0.31 -0.67
C ASP A 146 -0.23 -1.60 -1.43
N GLY A 147 -0.61 -2.74 -0.83
CA GLY A 147 -0.49 -4.06 -1.43
C GLY A 147 0.72 -4.86 -0.98
N ASN A 148 1.28 -4.61 0.21
CA ASN A 148 2.41 -5.35 0.76
C ASN A 148 2.20 -6.87 0.73
N HIS A 149 0.98 -7.37 1.05
CA HIS A 149 0.66 -8.80 0.98
C HIS A 149 0.69 -9.35 -0.45
N ARG A 150 0.23 -8.57 -1.44
CA ARG A 150 0.27 -8.93 -2.87
C ARG A 150 1.70 -8.97 -3.39
N ILE A 151 2.52 -7.99 -3.00
CA ILE A 151 3.96 -7.99 -3.33
C ILE A 151 4.66 -9.17 -2.65
N ALA A 152 4.40 -9.44 -1.37
CA ALA A 152 4.97 -10.60 -0.67
C ALA A 152 4.62 -11.92 -1.36
N ALA A 153 3.35 -12.10 -1.75
CA ALA A 153 2.90 -13.27 -2.50
C ALA A 153 3.63 -13.42 -3.84
N THR A 154 3.82 -12.31 -4.57
CA THR A 154 4.53 -12.32 -5.86
C THR A 154 6.00 -12.68 -5.69
N LEU A 155 6.67 -12.09 -4.69
CA LEU A 155 8.08 -12.40 -4.40
C LEU A 155 8.27 -13.83 -3.88
N LEU A 156 7.32 -14.34 -3.07
CA LEU A 156 7.34 -15.74 -2.63
C LEU A 156 7.34 -16.69 -3.83
N LEU A 157 6.45 -16.45 -4.79
CA LEU A 157 6.38 -17.28 -5.99
C LEU A 157 7.60 -17.10 -6.90
N SER A 158 8.20 -15.91 -6.92
CA SER A 158 9.44 -15.69 -7.68
C SER A 158 10.61 -16.49 -7.13
N THR A 159 10.68 -16.72 -5.82
CA THR A 159 11.69 -17.60 -5.22
C THR A 159 11.51 -19.07 -5.62
N LEU A 160 10.32 -19.43 -6.09
CA LEU A 160 9.98 -20.75 -6.63
C LEU A 160 10.13 -20.81 -8.17
N GLY A 161 10.74 -19.81 -8.77
CA GLY A 161 10.98 -19.75 -10.21
C GLY A 161 9.77 -19.29 -11.05
N GLN A 162 8.73 -18.75 -10.42
CA GLN A 162 7.53 -18.24 -11.10
C GLN A 162 7.54 -16.72 -11.13
N THR A 163 7.60 -16.10 -12.30
CA THR A 163 7.59 -14.63 -12.43
C THR A 163 6.21 -14.15 -12.85
N PHE A 164 5.70 -13.14 -12.13
CA PHE A 164 4.42 -12.52 -12.42
C PHE A 164 4.56 -11.01 -12.61
N SER A 165 3.83 -10.49 -13.57
CA SER A 165 3.58 -9.06 -13.71
C SER A 165 2.19 -8.76 -13.19
N ILE A 166 2.10 -7.84 -12.24
CA ILE A 166 0.87 -7.54 -11.51
C ILE A 166 0.39 -6.11 -11.80
N PRO A 167 -0.92 -5.83 -11.74
CA PRO A 167 -1.42 -4.48 -11.96
C PRO A 167 -0.93 -3.53 -10.87
N ALA A 168 -0.53 -2.33 -11.26
CA ALA A 168 -0.02 -1.32 -10.35
C ALA A 168 -0.45 0.09 -10.75
N TRP A 169 -0.87 0.88 -9.77
CA TRP A 169 -0.90 2.33 -9.86
C TRP A 169 0.48 2.89 -9.53
N VAL A 170 1.05 3.64 -10.44
CA VAL A 170 2.40 4.23 -10.27
C VAL A 170 2.28 5.74 -10.29
N ALA A 171 2.78 6.38 -9.22
CA ALA A 171 2.88 7.82 -9.14
C ALA A 171 3.91 8.34 -10.16
N LYS A 172 3.58 9.47 -10.77
CA LYS A 172 4.50 10.27 -11.58
C LYS A 172 4.84 11.54 -10.79
N VAL A 173 6.06 11.65 -10.37
CA VAL A 173 6.65 12.75 -9.62
C VAL A 173 7.35 13.74 -10.54
#